data_29e10c2561f56753f65ccb419f28ad1e
#
_entry.id   29e10c2561f56753f65ccb419f28ad1e
#
_cell.length_a   1.000
_cell.length_b   1.000
_cell.length_c   1.000
_cell.angle_alpha   90.00
_cell.angle_beta   90.00
_cell.angle_gamma   90.00
#
_symmetry.space_group_name_H-M   'P 1'
#
loop_
_entity.id
_entity.type
_entity.pdbx_description
1 polymer ?
#
loop_
_entity_poly.entity_id
_entity_poly.type
_entity_poly.pdbx_seq_one_letter_code
_entity_poly.pdbx_strand_id
1 'polypeptide(L)'
;MSSLVQKYNVAGPRYTSYPTVPYWEENSFTKSDWESSVIKSIKESNQKEGISLYIHLPFCEAMCTFCGCNKRITVNHNVELPYISNVLKEWSLYLALLDETPIISELHLGGGTPTFFSPENLQILIDGIFKNAHKAKNAALSYEGHPNNTTKEHLKTLFELGFNRVSYGVQDYNLEV
;
A
#
# COMPACT_ATOMS: atom_id res chain seq x y z
N MET A 1 41.43 11.34 5.26
CA MET A 1 40.34 10.37 5.58
C MET A 1 39.24 10.54 4.54
N SER A 2 38.94 9.49 3.78
CA SER A 2 37.79 9.54 2.87
C SER A 2 36.50 9.68 3.69
N SER A 3 35.58 10.57 3.28
CA SER A 3 34.29 10.70 3.93
C SER A 3 33.52 9.38 3.85
N LEU A 4 32.60 9.12 4.81
CA LEU A 4 31.74 7.94 4.78
C LEU A 4 31.00 7.83 3.45
N VAL A 5 30.60 8.96 2.88
CA VAL A 5 29.94 9.02 1.57
C VAL A 5 30.85 8.48 0.46
N GLN A 6 32.14 8.87 0.42
CA GLN A 6 33.07 8.34 -0.58
C GLN A 6 33.33 6.84 -0.38
N LYS A 7 33.41 6.38 0.88
CA LYS A 7 33.63 4.96 1.20
C LYS A 7 32.49 4.07 0.70
N TYR A 8 31.24 4.53 0.78
CA TYR A 8 30.05 3.75 0.42
C TYR A 8 29.44 4.12 -0.94
N ASN A 9 30.05 5.04 -1.68
CA ASN A 9 29.64 5.36 -3.05
C ASN A 9 30.19 4.30 -4.02
N VAL A 10 29.69 3.09 -3.90
CA VAL A 10 30.05 1.92 -4.72
C VAL A 10 28.77 1.27 -5.24
N ALA A 11 28.86 0.64 -6.40
CA ALA A 11 27.75 -0.16 -6.93
C ALA A 11 27.44 -1.29 -5.94
N GLY A 12 26.18 -1.45 -5.61
CA GLY A 12 25.69 -2.48 -4.69
C GLY A 12 24.36 -3.05 -5.15
N PRO A 13 23.99 -4.24 -4.71
CA PRO A 13 22.70 -4.81 -5.01
C PRO A 13 21.60 -3.99 -4.35
N ARG A 14 20.45 -3.93 -5.01
CA ARG A 14 19.25 -3.31 -4.45
C ARG A 14 18.62 -4.23 -3.42
N TYR A 15 18.64 -3.85 -2.16
CA TYR A 15 17.97 -4.57 -1.09
C TYR A 15 16.62 -3.89 -0.77
N THR A 16 15.55 -4.67 -0.77
CA THR A 16 14.19 -4.21 -0.45
C THR A 16 13.70 -4.73 0.90
N SER A 17 14.46 -5.63 1.53
CA SER A 17 14.14 -6.24 2.82
C SER A 17 15.40 -6.67 3.56
N TYR A 18 15.28 -6.86 4.87
CA TYR A 18 16.32 -7.47 5.70
C TYR A 18 15.69 -8.48 6.67
N PRO A 19 16.12 -9.75 6.68
CA PRO A 19 17.09 -10.34 5.76
C PRO A 19 16.63 -10.26 4.30
N THR A 20 17.56 -10.32 3.35
CA THR A 20 17.23 -10.30 1.92
C THR A 20 16.65 -11.64 1.48
N VAL A 21 15.80 -11.64 0.44
CA VAL A 21 15.03 -12.79 -0.04
C VAL A 21 15.82 -14.11 -0.13
N PRO A 22 17.08 -14.15 -0.61
CA PRO A 22 17.88 -15.39 -0.64
C PRO A 22 18.13 -16.06 0.73
N TYR A 23 17.96 -15.31 1.80
CA TYR A 23 18.12 -15.79 3.18
C TYR A 23 16.80 -16.07 3.91
N TRP A 24 15.68 -16.04 3.20
CA TRP A 24 14.39 -16.42 3.77
C TRP A 24 14.27 -17.93 3.84
N GLU A 25 13.82 -18.43 4.99
CA GLU A 25 13.57 -19.84 5.20
C GLU A 25 12.14 -20.18 4.81
N GLU A 26 11.94 -20.63 3.56
CA GLU A 26 10.61 -20.91 3.02
C GLU A 26 9.94 -22.14 3.67
N ASN A 27 10.73 -23.09 4.20
CA ASN A 27 10.21 -24.39 4.66
C ASN A 27 9.87 -24.44 6.15
N SER A 28 10.24 -23.45 6.94
CA SER A 28 10.04 -23.42 8.39
C SER A 28 8.87 -22.53 8.84
N PHE A 29 8.35 -21.66 7.97
CA PHE A 29 7.30 -20.70 8.30
C PHE A 29 5.93 -21.17 7.80
N THR A 30 5.03 -21.43 8.74
CA THR A 30 3.68 -21.96 8.46
C THR A 30 2.62 -20.85 8.48
N LYS A 31 1.42 -21.16 7.97
CA LYS A 31 0.26 -20.26 8.11
C LYS A 31 -0.03 -19.93 9.58
N SER A 32 0.09 -20.90 10.48
CA SER A 32 -0.13 -20.70 11.92
C SER A 32 0.89 -19.76 12.55
N ASP A 33 2.16 -19.82 12.11
CA ASP A 33 3.20 -18.90 12.57
C ASP A 33 2.90 -17.46 12.12
N TRP A 34 2.42 -17.30 10.86
CA TRP A 34 1.99 -16.01 10.33
C TRP A 34 0.79 -15.46 11.13
N GLU A 35 -0.27 -16.26 11.33
CA GLU A 35 -1.45 -15.87 12.12
C GLU A 35 -1.05 -15.44 13.54
N SER A 36 -0.20 -16.21 14.19
CA SER A 36 0.32 -15.91 15.54
C SER A 36 1.11 -14.59 15.55
N SER A 37 1.91 -14.34 14.53
CA SER A 37 2.70 -13.11 14.40
C SER A 37 1.80 -11.87 14.17
N VAL A 38 0.75 -12.00 13.36
CA VAL A 38 -0.25 -10.95 13.14
C VAL A 38 -0.98 -10.61 14.45
N ILE A 39 -1.51 -11.63 15.13
CA ILE A 39 -2.21 -11.45 16.41
C ILE A 39 -1.32 -10.77 17.44
N LYS A 40 -0.06 -11.23 17.57
CA LYS A 40 0.92 -10.65 18.50
C LYS A 40 1.19 -9.19 18.17
N SER A 41 1.51 -8.89 16.91
CA SER A 41 1.83 -7.52 16.47
C SER A 41 0.68 -6.56 16.75
N ILE A 42 -0.55 -6.95 16.44
CA ILE A 42 -1.72 -6.11 16.66
C ILE A 42 -1.98 -5.92 18.15
N LYS A 43 -1.92 -6.97 18.98
CA LYS A 43 -2.07 -6.84 20.44
C LYS A 43 -1.03 -5.91 21.09
N GLU A 44 0.17 -5.86 20.55
CA GLU A 44 1.24 -5.00 21.06
C GLU A 44 1.07 -3.52 20.68
N SER A 45 0.48 -3.22 19.50
CA SER A 45 0.42 -1.87 18.94
C SER A 45 -0.96 -1.23 18.97
N ASN A 46 -2.05 -2.00 18.84
CA ASN A 46 -3.40 -1.48 18.55
C ASN A 46 -3.87 -0.37 19.48
N GLN A 47 -3.71 -0.54 20.79
CA GLN A 47 -4.16 0.43 21.80
C GLN A 47 -3.10 1.51 22.13
N LYS A 48 -1.96 1.49 21.47
CA LYS A 48 -0.86 2.44 21.65
C LYS A 48 -0.75 3.34 20.41
N GLU A 49 0.09 2.93 19.47
CA GLU A 49 0.33 3.62 18.21
C GLU A 49 -0.68 3.28 17.09
N GLY A 50 -1.51 2.24 17.29
CA GLY A 50 -2.37 1.72 16.25
C GLY A 50 -1.64 0.80 15.27
N ILE A 51 -2.26 0.50 14.13
CA ILE A 51 -1.68 -0.31 13.07
C ILE A 51 -1.48 0.49 11.79
N SER A 52 -0.47 0.11 11.02
CA SER A 52 -0.23 0.61 9.67
C SER A 52 -0.77 -0.41 8.65
N LEU A 53 -1.57 0.06 7.70
CA LEU A 53 -2.16 -0.75 6.64
C LEU A 53 -1.66 -0.30 5.27
N TYR A 54 -1.03 -1.21 4.54
CA TYR A 54 -0.68 -1.02 3.13
C TYR A 54 -1.63 -1.82 2.25
N ILE A 55 -2.25 -1.16 1.28
CA ILE A 55 -3.10 -1.80 0.28
C ILE A 55 -2.44 -1.67 -1.09
N HIS A 56 -2.12 -2.82 -1.68
CA HIS A 56 -1.52 -2.87 -3.00
C HIS A 56 -2.59 -2.83 -4.09
N LEU A 57 -2.55 -1.81 -4.94
CA LEU A 57 -3.45 -1.62 -6.08
C LEU A 57 -2.64 -1.77 -7.39
N PRO A 58 -2.62 -2.97 -8.02
CA PRO A 58 -1.57 -3.35 -8.97
C PRO A 58 -1.78 -2.83 -10.40
N PHE A 59 -2.91 -2.20 -10.72
CA PHE A 59 -3.23 -1.88 -12.11
C PHE A 59 -2.60 -0.56 -12.56
N CYS A 60 -2.10 -0.57 -13.81
CA CYS A 60 -1.64 0.61 -14.56
C CYS A 60 -2.14 0.51 -15.99
N GLU A 61 -2.43 1.65 -16.64
CA GLU A 61 -2.81 1.69 -18.06
C GLU A 61 -1.62 1.50 -18.99
N ALA A 62 -0.42 1.95 -18.58
CA ALA A 62 0.81 1.86 -19.36
C ALA A 62 1.99 1.42 -18.52
N MET A 63 3.01 0.89 -19.19
CA MET A 63 4.27 0.51 -18.57
C MET A 63 5.23 1.69 -18.52
N CYS A 64 5.70 2.06 -17.33
CA CYS A 64 6.73 3.07 -17.16
C CYS A 64 8.13 2.47 -17.33
N THR A 65 9.05 3.20 -17.95
CA THR A 65 10.45 2.78 -18.21
C THR A 65 11.23 2.46 -16.93
N PHE A 66 10.94 3.19 -15.85
CA PHE A 66 11.63 3.04 -14.55
C PHE A 66 10.92 2.09 -13.56
N CYS A 67 9.88 1.38 -14.00
CA CYS A 67 9.01 0.65 -13.10
C CYS A 67 9.58 -0.69 -12.64
N GLY A 68 9.82 -0.83 -11.33
CA GLY A 68 10.14 -2.10 -10.65
C GLY A 68 9.00 -2.68 -9.82
N CYS A 69 7.80 -2.09 -9.85
CA CYS A 69 6.67 -2.50 -9.01
C CYS A 69 6.03 -3.81 -9.48
N ASN A 70 5.42 -4.54 -8.55
CA ASN A 70 4.50 -5.64 -8.89
C ASN A 70 3.21 -5.03 -9.45
N LYS A 71 2.99 -5.17 -10.75
CA LYS A 71 1.90 -4.50 -11.48
C LYS A 71 1.30 -5.36 -12.57
N ARG A 72 0.11 -4.98 -12.97
CA ARG A 72 -0.59 -5.54 -14.14
C ARG A 72 -1.04 -4.41 -15.06
N ILE A 73 -0.58 -4.44 -16.30
CA ILE A 73 -0.96 -3.45 -17.30
C ILE A 73 -2.30 -3.83 -17.90
N THR A 74 -3.26 -2.93 -17.86
CA THR A 74 -4.59 -3.08 -18.46
C THR A 74 -5.29 -1.72 -18.58
N VAL A 75 -6.10 -1.58 -19.61
CA VAL A 75 -7.04 -0.46 -19.80
C VAL A 75 -8.49 -0.87 -19.49
N ASN A 76 -8.69 -2.11 -19.02
CA ASN A 76 -10.01 -2.64 -18.69
C ASN A 76 -10.38 -2.36 -17.24
N HIS A 77 -11.16 -1.34 -17.00
CA HIS A 77 -11.62 -0.91 -15.67
C HIS A 77 -12.61 -1.89 -15.00
N ASN A 78 -13.17 -2.87 -15.73
CA ASN A 78 -14.00 -3.91 -15.14
C ASN A 78 -13.25 -4.80 -14.14
N VAL A 79 -11.92 -4.71 -14.07
CA VAL A 79 -11.09 -5.42 -13.08
C VAL A 79 -11.18 -4.81 -11.67
N GLU A 80 -11.63 -3.58 -11.53
CA GLU A 80 -11.59 -2.82 -10.26
C GLU A 80 -12.45 -3.46 -9.17
N LEU A 81 -13.75 -3.59 -9.38
CA LEU A 81 -14.67 -4.13 -8.38
C LEU A 81 -14.34 -5.57 -7.96
N PRO A 82 -14.03 -6.52 -8.88
CA PRO A 82 -13.57 -7.85 -8.48
C PRO A 82 -12.32 -7.81 -7.61
N TYR A 83 -11.37 -6.91 -7.91
CA TYR A 83 -10.16 -6.76 -7.11
C TYR A 83 -10.48 -6.22 -5.72
N ILE A 84 -11.25 -5.14 -5.62
CA ILE A 84 -11.69 -4.57 -4.34
C ILE A 84 -12.43 -5.60 -3.49
N SER A 85 -13.30 -6.40 -4.11
CA SER A 85 -14.00 -7.50 -3.41
C SER A 85 -13.02 -8.49 -2.80
N ASN A 86 -11.93 -8.82 -3.49
CA ASN A 86 -10.90 -9.73 -2.97
C ASN A 86 -10.09 -9.07 -1.84
N VAL A 87 -9.72 -7.80 -1.96
CA VAL A 87 -9.04 -7.06 -0.88
C VAL A 87 -9.90 -7.01 0.39
N LEU A 88 -11.20 -6.73 0.24
CA LEU A 88 -12.12 -6.70 1.39
C LEU A 88 -12.36 -8.08 1.99
N LYS A 89 -12.34 -9.15 1.19
CA LYS A 89 -12.35 -10.53 1.71
C LYS A 89 -11.06 -10.83 2.49
N GLU A 90 -9.92 -10.47 1.95
CA GLU A 90 -8.63 -10.61 2.65
C GLU A 90 -8.65 -9.84 3.97
N TRP A 91 -9.11 -8.58 3.96
CA TRP A 91 -9.29 -7.80 5.19
C TRP A 91 -10.17 -8.51 6.21
N SER A 92 -11.27 -9.13 5.79
CA SER A 92 -12.15 -9.90 6.68
C SER A 92 -11.45 -11.12 7.31
N LEU A 93 -10.48 -11.74 6.62
CA LEU A 93 -9.70 -12.84 7.20
C LEU A 93 -8.75 -12.33 8.30
N TYR A 94 -8.13 -11.15 8.12
CA TYR A 94 -7.35 -10.53 9.19
C TYR A 94 -8.24 -10.20 10.40
N LEU A 95 -9.41 -9.59 10.17
CA LEU A 95 -10.34 -9.26 11.26
C LEU A 95 -10.81 -10.49 12.05
N ALA A 96 -10.96 -11.64 11.38
CA ALA A 96 -11.35 -12.89 12.02
C ALA A 96 -10.29 -13.46 12.98
N LEU A 97 -9.04 -13.00 12.88
CA LEU A 97 -7.97 -13.37 13.81
C LEU A 97 -7.94 -12.51 15.08
N LEU A 98 -8.68 -11.39 15.09
CA LEU A 98 -8.56 -10.37 16.13
C LEU A 98 -9.68 -10.46 17.14
N ASP A 99 -9.34 -10.34 18.42
CA ASP A 99 -10.29 -10.25 19.52
C ASP A 99 -10.82 -8.81 19.74
N GLU A 100 -10.22 -7.82 19.05
CA GLU A 100 -10.54 -6.40 19.21
C GLU A 100 -10.60 -5.67 17.87
N THR A 101 -11.33 -4.57 17.81
CA THR A 101 -11.41 -3.73 16.61
C THR A 101 -10.08 -3.03 16.37
N PRO A 102 -9.46 -3.16 15.20
CA PRO A 102 -8.19 -2.51 14.91
C PRO A 102 -8.34 -0.99 14.79
N ILE A 103 -7.32 -0.27 15.27
CA ILE A 103 -7.20 1.18 15.16
C ILE A 103 -6.14 1.47 14.10
N ILE A 104 -6.56 1.99 12.96
CA ILE A 104 -5.67 2.32 11.85
C ILE A 104 -5.09 3.72 12.07
N SER A 105 -3.78 3.80 12.32
CA SER A 105 -3.03 5.04 12.44
C SER A 105 -2.38 5.47 11.12
N GLU A 106 -2.09 4.52 10.25
CA GLU A 106 -1.58 4.80 8.92
C GLU A 106 -2.27 3.90 7.89
N LEU A 107 -2.63 4.48 6.74
CA LEU A 107 -3.09 3.74 5.58
C LEU A 107 -2.40 4.28 4.34
N HIS A 108 -1.82 3.38 3.57
CA HIS A 108 -1.18 3.72 2.31
C HIS A 108 -1.75 2.90 1.15
N LEU A 109 -2.18 3.59 0.09
CA LEU A 109 -2.52 2.98 -1.18
C LEU A 109 -1.34 3.12 -2.13
N GLY A 110 -0.76 2.01 -2.52
CA GLY A 110 0.40 1.99 -3.41
C GLY A 110 0.35 0.85 -4.43
N GLY A 111 1.43 0.64 -5.15
CA GLY A 111 1.59 -0.50 -6.03
C GLY A 111 1.81 -0.17 -7.50
N GLY A 112 0.79 -0.32 -8.33
CA GLY A 112 0.78 0.13 -9.71
C GLY A 112 0.43 1.62 -9.77
N THR A 113 -0.86 1.90 -9.94
CA THR A 113 -1.40 3.26 -9.94
C THR A 113 -2.72 3.27 -9.19
N PRO A 114 -2.77 3.67 -7.90
CA PRO A 114 -4.04 3.73 -7.16
C PRO A 114 -5.13 4.54 -7.85
N THR A 115 -4.77 5.62 -8.53
CA THR A 115 -5.69 6.45 -9.31
C THR A 115 -6.08 5.87 -10.69
N PHE A 116 -5.73 4.61 -10.96
CA PHE A 116 -6.36 3.79 -11.99
C PHE A 116 -7.81 3.45 -11.59
N PHE A 117 -8.04 3.21 -10.30
CA PHE A 117 -9.38 2.94 -9.78
C PHE A 117 -10.21 4.22 -9.76
N SER A 118 -11.47 4.12 -10.17
CA SER A 118 -12.37 5.28 -10.12
C SER A 118 -12.55 5.83 -8.71
N PRO A 119 -12.87 7.13 -8.55
CA PRO A 119 -13.14 7.72 -7.24
C PRO A 119 -14.19 6.95 -6.43
N GLU A 120 -15.27 6.50 -7.09
CA GLU A 120 -16.37 5.74 -6.49
C GLU A 120 -15.89 4.38 -5.99
N ASN A 121 -15.04 3.71 -6.76
CA ASN A 121 -14.49 2.40 -6.40
C ASN A 121 -13.46 2.53 -5.25
N LEU A 122 -12.67 3.59 -5.23
CA LEU A 122 -11.81 3.91 -4.08
C LEU A 122 -12.62 4.18 -2.83
N GLN A 123 -13.76 4.89 -2.94
CA GLN A 123 -14.67 5.09 -1.82
C GLN A 123 -15.20 3.76 -1.28
N ILE A 124 -15.68 2.86 -2.15
CA ILE A 124 -16.16 1.52 -1.76
C ILE A 124 -15.07 0.76 -0.98
N LEU A 125 -13.82 0.81 -1.45
CA LEU A 125 -12.69 0.16 -0.78
C LEU A 125 -12.48 0.74 0.63
N ILE A 126 -12.36 2.04 0.74
CA ILE A 126 -12.03 2.70 2.01
C ILE A 126 -13.18 2.58 3.02
N ASP A 127 -14.42 2.76 2.59
CA ASP A 127 -15.60 2.54 3.43
C ASP A 127 -15.67 1.09 3.92
N GLY A 128 -15.33 0.12 3.04
CA GLY A 128 -15.26 -1.30 3.40
C GLY A 128 -14.19 -1.61 4.46
N ILE A 129 -13.03 -0.97 4.38
CA ILE A 129 -11.97 -1.10 5.39
C ILE A 129 -12.43 -0.52 6.74
N PHE A 130 -12.90 0.73 6.75
CA PHE A 130 -13.28 1.43 7.99
C PHE A 130 -14.63 1.00 8.57
N LYS A 131 -15.41 0.18 7.87
CA LYS A 131 -16.64 -0.42 8.41
C LYS A 131 -16.38 -1.23 9.69
N ASN A 132 -15.23 -1.87 9.78
CA ASN A 132 -14.83 -2.76 10.89
C ASN A 132 -13.47 -2.40 11.48
N ALA A 133 -13.06 -1.13 11.37
CA ALA A 133 -11.84 -0.59 11.96
C ALA A 133 -12.08 0.86 12.39
N HIS A 134 -11.34 1.30 13.41
CA HIS A 134 -11.36 2.69 13.81
C HIS A 134 -10.23 3.47 13.13
N LYS A 135 -10.50 4.69 12.72
CA LYS A 135 -9.46 5.63 12.28
C LYS A 135 -8.90 6.36 13.50
N ALA A 136 -7.59 6.32 13.70
CA ALA A 136 -6.94 7.08 14.76
C ALA A 136 -7.17 8.59 14.57
N LYS A 137 -7.18 9.35 15.65
CA LYS A 137 -7.44 10.81 15.63
C LYS A 137 -6.50 11.57 14.68
N ASN A 138 -5.23 11.16 14.62
CA ASN A 138 -4.20 11.78 13.79
C ASN A 138 -3.71 10.81 12.70
N ALA A 139 -4.63 10.02 12.14
CA ALA A 139 -4.27 9.04 11.13
C ALA A 139 -3.61 9.69 9.90
N ALA A 140 -2.53 9.07 9.42
CA ALA A 140 -1.83 9.45 8.21
C ALA A 140 -2.32 8.58 7.05
N LEU A 141 -3.23 9.11 6.22
CA LEU A 141 -3.72 8.44 5.04
C LEU A 141 -3.03 9.00 3.81
N SER A 142 -2.42 8.12 3.02
CA SER A 142 -1.62 8.51 1.87
C SER A 142 -1.86 7.60 0.67
N TYR A 143 -1.60 8.11 -0.53
CA TYR A 143 -1.69 7.33 -1.75
C TYR A 143 -0.67 7.78 -2.79
N GLU A 144 -0.35 6.85 -3.70
CA GLU A 144 0.41 7.13 -4.91
C GLU A 144 -0.53 7.50 -6.03
N GLY A 145 -0.24 8.59 -6.72
CA GLY A 145 -1.00 9.07 -7.87
C GLY A 145 -0.13 9.15 -9.12
N HIS A 146 -0.75 8.94 -10.28
CA HIS A 146 -0.11 9.23 -11.56
C HIS A 146 -0.65 10.56 -12.09
N PRO A 147 0.22 11.51 -12.50
CA PRO A 147 -0.24 12.86 -12.89
C PRO A 147 -1.31 12.86 -13.99
N ASN A 148 -1.22 11.94 -14.95
CA ASN A 148 -2.16 11.86 -16.06
C ASN A 148 -3.51 11.21 -15.72
N ASN A 149 -3.57 10.38 -14.66
CA ASN A 149 -4.77 9.62 -14.29
C ASN A 149 -5.46 10.18 -13.03
N THR A 150 -4.79 11.05 -12.28
CA THR A 150 -5.38 11.66 -11.09
C THR A 150 -6.25 12.85 -11.47
N THR A 151 -7.56 12.66 -11.43
CA THR A 151 -8.54 13.71 -11.72
C THR A 151 -8.85 14.55 -10.48
N LYS A 152 -9.55 15.66 -10.67
CA LYS A 152 -10.04 16.51 -9.59
C LYS A 152 -10.99 15.74 -8.67
N GLU A 153 -11.79 14.85 -9.25
CA GLU A 153 -12.73 13.98 -8.52
C GLU A 153 -11.99 12.99 -7.61
N HIS A 154 -10.87 12.41 -8.07
CA HIS A 154 -10.00 11.58 -7.22
C HIS A 154 -9.50 12.36 -6.00
N LEU A 155 -8.95 13.57 -6.24
CA LEU A 155 -8.45 14.42 -5.15
C LEU A 155 -9.54 14.76 -4.15
N LYS A 156 -10.74 15.13 -4.65
CA LYS A 156 -11.88 15.48 -3.81
C LYS A 156 -12.34 14.28 -2.98
N THR A 157 -12.62 13.14 -3.61
CA THR A 157 -13.10 11.94 -2.93
C THR A 157 -12.10 11.45 -1.88
N LEU A 158 -10.82 11.35 -2.23
CA LEU A 158 -9.79 10.91 -1.29
C LEU A 158 -9.60 11.90 -0.13
N PHE A 159 -9.69 13.20 -0.38
CA PHE A 159 -9.66 14.21 0.68
C PHE A 159 -10.86 14.08 1.63
N GLU A 160 -12.07 13.88 1.10
CA GLU A 160 -13.29 13.68 1.90
C GLU A 160 -13.23 12.39 2.72
N LEU A 161 -12.55 11.34 2.23
CA LEU A 161 -12.26 10.11 2.96
C LEU A 161 -11.17 10.27 4.02
N GLY A 162 -10.50 11.43 4.04
CA GLY A 162 -9.50 11.81 5.05
C GLY A 162 -8.05 11.54 4.65
N PHE A 163 -7.77 11.29 3.37
CA PHE A 163 -6.40 11.25 2.87
C PHE A 163 -5.80 12.65 2.93
N ASN A 164 -4.59 12.73 3.47
CA ASN A 164 -3.88 13.98 3.72
C ASN A 164 -2.51 14.07 3.03
N ARG A 165 -2.12 13.03 2.29
CA ARG A 165 -0.87 12.99 1.53
C ARG A 165 -1.10 12.31 0.18
N VAL A 166 -0.45 12.85 -0.84
CA VAL A 166 -0.32 12.23 -2.17
C VAL A 166 1.13 12.24 -2.60
N SER A 167 1.57 11.17 -3.22
CA SER A 167 2.89 11.05 -3.83
C SER A 167 2.75 10.95 -5.35
N TYR A 168 3.48 11.79 -6.09
CA TYR A 168 3.56 11.75 -7.54
C TYR A 168 4.99 11.44 -7.98
N GLY A 169 5.13 10.45 -8.86
CA GLY A 169 6.41 10.21 -9.53
C GLY A 169 6.62 11.17 -10.69
N VAL A 170 7.68 11.99 -10.66
CA VAL A 170 8.09 12.86 -11.77
C VAL A 170 9.03 12.14 -12.73
N GLN A 171 9.62 11.04 -12.34
CA GLN A 171 10.52 10.15 -13.08
C GLN A 171 11.71 10.86 -13.75
N ASP A 172 11.49 11.73 -14.74
CA ASP A 172 12.52 12.47 -15.47
C ASP A 172 11.99 13.83 -15.90
N TYR A 173 12.91 14.76 -16.23
CA TYR A 173 12.62 16.06 -16.84
C TYR A 173 12.76 16.05 -18.37
N ASN A 174 13.21 14.94 -18.94
CA ASN A 174 13.26 14.76 -20.38
C ASN A 174 11.85 14.52 -20.93
N LEU A 175 11.47 15.29 -21.96
CA LEU A 175 10.13 15.20 -22.58
C LEU A 175 9.89 13.88 -23.33
N GLU A 176 10.95 13.10 -23.60
CA GLU A 176 10.85 11.81 -24.29
C GLU A 176 10.68 10.64 -23.32
N VAL A 177 10.71 10.86 -22.01
CA VAL A 177 10.55 9.88 -20.94
C VAL A 177 9.21 10.08 -20.24
#